data_cdee2b4cbd7d28f86a022f0518648c81
#
_entry.id   cdee2b4cbd7d28f86a022f0518648c81
#
_cell.length_a   1.000
_cell.length_b   1.000
_cell.length_c   1.000
_cell.angle_alpha   90.00
_cell.angle_beta   90.00
_cell.angle_gamma   90.00
#
_symmetry.space_group_name_H-M   'P 1'
#
loop_
_entity.id
_entity.type
_entity.pdbx_description
1 polymer ?
#
loop_
_entity_poly.entity_id
_entity_poly.type
_entity_poly.pdbx_seq_one_letter_code
_entity_poly.pdbx_strand_id
1 'polypeptide(L)'
;MGTASLLSLHAAAQNDPKPNIVLIMVDDMGYSDLGCYGGEIPTPNLDNLAKKGVRFTHFCNTGRSCPSRASLLTGLYPQQAGIGMMSEDPHSAEDHGVHGYMGYLNRNSVTIAEVLKEAGYHTYMSGKWHVGMHGQEKWPLQRGFDHFYGILSGACSYLQPHGDRNLTLDNQQLPPPEQPYYTTDAFTDYAIKFVDERPKDDNPFFLYLAYNAPHWSLHAKQEDIDKFVGKYRKGWQKVREARLKRMIKMGLVDKNWDLAQWEGRQWSELTEDEQIELDRRMSVYAAQVHCMDY
;
A
#
# COMPACT_ATOMS: atom_id res chain seq x y z
N MET A 1 -59.21 9.28 -27.17
CA MET A 1 -58.13 8.29 -27.25
C MET A 1 -56.84 9.05 -27.48
N GLY A 2 -56.08 9.24 -26.43
CA GLY A 2 -54.80 9.95 -26.54
C GLY A 2 -53.66 8.94 -26.61
N THR A 3 -52.93 8.95 -27.71
CA THR A 3 -51.69 8.17 -27.89
C THR A 3 -50.55 8.82 -27.14
N ALA A 4 -50.09 8.23 -26.04
CA ALA A 4 -48.86 8.62 -25.35
C ALA A 4 -47.66 8.11 -26.17
N SER A 5 -46.90 9.02 -26.81
CA SER A 5 -45.61 8.70 -27.40
C SER A 5 -44.56 8.51 -26.30
N LEU A 6 -44.11 7.27 -26.11
CA LEU A 6 -42.92 6.93 -25.34
C LEU A 6 -41.70 7.40 -26.11
N LEU A 7 -41.15 8.55 -25.74
CA LEU A 7 -39.79 8.97 -26.13
C LEU A 7 -38.78 8.08 -25.40
N SER A 8 -38.26 7.08 -26.11
CA SER A 8 -37.08 6.32 -25.65
C SER A 8 -35.84 7.26 -25.71
N LEU A 9 -35.44 7.77 -24.56
CA LEU A 9 -34.13 8.39 -24.38
C LEU A 9 -33.09 7.28 -24.52
N HIS A 10 -32.57 7.09 -25.71
CA HIS A 10 -31.29 6.43 -25.91
C HIS A 10 -30.22 7.41 -25.43
N ALA A 11 -29.76 7.23 -24.20
CA ALA A 11 -28.47 7.78 -23.79
C ALA A 11 -27.43 7.10 -24.69
N ALA A 12 -26.97 7.81 -25.72
CA ALA A 12 -25.75 7.43 -26.42
C ALA A 12 -24.66 7.36 -25.36
N ALA A 13 -24.19 6.16 -25.05
CA ALA A 13 -22.97 6.01 -24.26
C ALA A 13 -21.90 6.76 -25.06
N GLN A 14 -21.50 7.93 -24.57
CA GLN A 14 -20.31 8.60 -25.06
C GLN A 14 -19.19 7.58 -24.91
N ASN A 15 -18.56 7.21 -26.01
CA ASN A 15 -17.34 6.41 -26.02
C ASN A 15 -16.18 7.29 -25.55
N ASP A 16 -16.25 7.76 -24.31
CA ASP A 16 -15.10 8.38 -23.67
C ASP A 16 -13.99 7.30 -23.55
N PRO A 17 -12.76 7.63 -23.89
CA PRO A 17 -11.67 6.69 -23.78
C PRO A 17 -11.55 6.23 -22.30
N LYS A 18 -11.45 4.93 -22.09
CA LYS A 18 -11.30 4.37 -20.75
C LYS A 18 -10.02 4.94 -20.10
N PRO A 19 -10.07 5.42 -18.86
CA PRO A 19 -8.90 6.00 -18.19
C PRO A 19 -7.88 4.92 -17.81
N ASN A 20 -6.61 5.29 -17.77
CA ASN A 20 -5.61 4.52 -17.07
C ASN A 20 -5.90 4.58 -15.56
N ILE A 21 -5.64 3.48 -14.86
CA ILE A 21 -5.89 3.35 -13.42
C ILE A 21 -4.58 3.00 -12.71
N VAL A 22 -4.17 3.83 -11.76
CA VAL A 22 -3.04 3.56 -10.87
C VAL A 22 -3.57 3.43 -9.45
N LEU A 23 -3.45 2.26 -8.86
CA LEU A 23 -3.79 1.97 -7.49
C LEU A 23 -2.50 1.86 -6.67
N ILE A 24 -2.25 2.83 -5.79
CA ILE A 24 -1.08 2.84 -4.91
C ILE A 24 -1.50 2.39 -3.53
N MET A 25 -0.84 1.37 -3.00
CA MET A 25 -1.03 0.90 -1.63
C MET A 25 0.30 0.96 -0.88
N VAL A 26 0.25 1.49 0.33
CA VAL A 26 1.39 1.55 1.26
C VAL A 26 1.11 0.67 2.47
N ASP A 27 2.16 0.20 3.15
CA ASP A 27 2.06 -0.81 4.20
C ASP A 27 2.46 -0.24 5.56
N ASP A 28 1.55 -0.29 6.53
CA ASP A 28 1.73 0.21 7.91
C ASP A 28 2.01 1.72 8.03
N MET A 29 1.49 2.54 7.11
CA MET A 29 1.55 3.99 7.23
C MET A 29 0.39 4.51 8.08
N GLY A 30 0.68 5.41 9.00
CA GLY A 30 -0.34 6.04 9.84
C GLY A 30 -1.17 7.07 9.08
N TYR A 31 -2.45 7.20 9.46
CA TYR A 31 -3.40 8.16 8.87
C TYR A 31 -2.84 9.57 8.75
N SER A 32 -2.12 10.05 9.77
CA SER A 32 -1.61 11.42 9.85
C SER A 32 -0.12 11.57 9.49
N ASP A 33 0.49 10.58 8.82
CA ASP A 33 1.91 10.68 8.45
C ASP A 33 2.14 11.58 7.23
N LEU A 34 1.14 11.68 6.34
CA LEU A 34 1.18 12.55 5.17
C LEU A 34 0.90 14.01 5.54
N GLY A 35 1.57 14.94 4.86
CA GLY A 35 1.38 16.37 5.04
C GLY A 35 -0.07 16.83 4.86
N CYS A 36 -0.77 16.31 3.84
CA CYS A 36 -2.18 16.59 3.57
C CYS A 36 -3.14 16.13 4.69
N TYR A 37 -2.69 15.26 5.59
CA TYR A 37 -3.41 14.85 6.81
C TYR A 37 -2.79 15.36 8.10
N GLY A 38 -1.89 16.33 8.03
CA GLY A 38 -1.32 17.01 9.19
C GLY A 38 0.02 16.43 9.66
N GLY A 39 0.64 15.54 8.91
CA GLY A 39 1.97 15.00 9.15
C GLY A 39 3.07 16.06 9.13
N GLU A 40 4.19 15.78 9.78
CA GLU A 40 5.39 16.62 9.73
C GLU A 40 6.40 16.11 8.70
N ILE A 41 6.19 14.91 8.16
CA ILE A 41 7.05 14.33 7.12
C ILE A 41 6.69 15.00 5.78
N PRO A 42 7.65 15.56 5.05
CA PRO A 42 7.36 16.16 3.74
C PRO A 42 6.93 15.08 2.73
N THR A 43 5.72 15.25 2.19
CA THR A 43 5.14 14.38 1.16
C THR A 43 4.54 15.22 0.03
N PRO A 44 5.38 15.99 -0.71
CA PRO A 44 4.89 17.01 -1.63
C PRO A 44 4.09 16.44 -2.81
N ASN A 45 4.40 15.23 -3.28
CA ASN A 45 3.70 14.61 -4.41
C ASN A 45 2.30 14.13 -4.01
N LEU A 46 2.17 13.42 -2.90
CA LEU A 46 0.89 13.01 -2.34
C LEU A 46 0.05 14.20 -1.87
N ASP A 47 0.68 15.23 -1.31
CA ASP A 47 0.01 16.48 -0.94
C ASP A 47 -0.56 17.21 -2.18
N ASN A 48 0.17 17.18 -3.30
CA ASN A 48 -0.31 17.75 -4.56
C ASN A 48 -1.45 16.92 -5.16
N LEU A 49 -1.37 15.58 -5.08
CA LEU A 49 -2.47 14.69 -5.48
C LEU A 49 -3.73 14.98 -4.65
N ALA A 50 -3.59 15.14 -3.33
CA ALA A 50 -4.69 15.48 -2.43
C ALA A 50 -5.33 16.85 -2.75
N LYS A 51 -4.54 17.84 -3.21
CA LYS A 51 -5.04 19.15 -3.64
C LYS A 51 -5.86 19.09 -4.92
N LYS A 52 -5.54 18.17 -5.83
CA LYS A 52 -6.17 18.04 -7.14
C LYS A 52 -7.30 17.03 -7.19
N GLY A 53 -7.39 16.17 -6.17
CA GLY A 53 -8.32 15.05 -6.09
C GLY A 53 -9.25 15.14 -4.88
N VAL A 54 -9.76 13.98 -4.49
CA VAL A 54 -10.62 13.81 -3.31
C VAL A 54 -9.81 13.23 -2.17
N ARG A 55 -9.94 13.82 -0.99
CA ARG A 55 -9.32 13.34 0.24
C ARG A 55 -10.39 12.80 1.19
N PHE A 56 -10.34 11.52 1.49
CA PHE A 56 -11.27 10.87 2.40
C PHE A 56 -10.85 11.07 3.85
N THR A 57 -11.80 11.39 4.72
CA THR A 57 -11.62 11.49 6.18
C THR A 57 -12.07 10.23 6.90
N HIS A 58 -12.90 9.41 6.26
CA HIS A 58 -13.36 8.11 6.75
C HIS A 58 -13.09 7.06 5.69
N PHE A 59 -11.98 6.36 5.82
CA PHE A 59 -11.60 5.24 4.97
C PHE A 59 -11.08 4.12 5.87
N CYS A 60 -11.83 3.04 5.94
CA CYS A 60 -11.53 1.92 6.83
C CYS A 60 -10.89 0.76 6.06
N ASN A 61 -10.02 0.05 6.72
CA ASN A 61 -9.46 -1.22 6.27
C ASN A 61 -9.84 -2.34 7.26
N THR A 62 -9.30 -3.53 7.08
CA THR A 62 -9.58 -4.68 7.97
C THR A 62 -8.52 -4.86 9.06
N GLY A 63 -7.70 -3.85 9.32
CA GLY A 63 -6.74 -3.79 10.41
C GLY A 63 -5.48 -4.66 10.26
N ARG A 64 -5.37 -5.48 9.21
CA ARG A 64 -4.20 -6.31 8.89
C ARG A 64 -3.90 -6.32 7.39
N SER A 65 -2.64 -6.61 7.02
CA SER A 65 -2.12 -6.53 5.66
C SER A 65 -2.85 -7.45 4.68
N CYS A 66 -2.78 -8.78 4.87
CA CYS A 66 -3.40 -9.73 3.94
C CYS A 66 -4.92 -9.54 3.83
N PRO A 67 -5.69 -9.44 4.94
CA PRO A 67 -7.12 -9.20 4.87
C PRO A 67 -7.48 -7.90 4.15
N SER A 68 -6.74 -6.81 4.40
CA SER A 68 -6.97 -5.52 3.70
C SER A 68 -6.70 -5.62 2.21
N ARG A 69 -5.62 -6.33 1.80
CA ARG A 69 -5.29 -6.55 0.39
C ARG A 69 -6.34 -7.43 -0.29
N ALA A 70 -6.80 -8.48 0.40
CA ALA A 70 -7.87 -9.33 -0.11
C ALA A 70 -9.14 -8.53 -0.38
N SER A 71 -9.58 -7.71 0.58
CA SER A 71 -10.76 -6.85 0.41
C SER A 71 -10.57 -5.81 -0.69
N LEU A 72 -9.40 -5.17 -0.76
CA LEU A 72 -9.11 -4.17 -1.80
C LEU A 72 -9.12 -4.77 -3.20
N LEU A 73 -8.51 -5.94 -3.36
CA LEU A 73 -8.38 -6.59 -4.68
C LEU A 73 -9.66 -7.25 -5.16
N THR A 74 -10.60 -7.62 -4.27
CA THR A 74 -11.78 -8.41 -4.62
C THR A 74 -13.12 -7.69 -4.38
N GLY A 75 -13.11 -6.61 -3.58
CA GLY A 75 -14.35 -5.96 -3.13
C GLY A 75 -15.16 -6.78 -2.12
N LEU A 76 -14.61 -7.88 -1.59
CA LEU A 76 -15.28 -8.80 -0.67
C LEU A 76 -14.77 -8.61 0.77
N TYR A 77 -15.52 -9.10 1.75
CA TYR A 77 -14.94 -9.31 3.08
C TYR A 77 -13.81 -10.34 3.01
N PRO A 78 -12.72 -10.18 3.80
CA PRO A 78 -11.55 -11.03 3.68
C PRO A 78 -11.85 -12.51 3.92
N GLN A 79 -12.82 -12.84 4.79
CA GLN A 79 -13.26 -14.22 5.02
C GLN A 79 -13.97 -14.80 3.78
N GLN A 80 -14.71 -13.99 3.03
CA GLN A 80 -15.32 -14.42 1.76
C GLN A 80 -14.26 -14.71 0.70
N ALA A 81 -13.18 -13.92 0.71
CA ALA A 81 -12.05 -14.11 -0.20
C ALA A 81 -11.09 -15.23 0.23
N GLY A 82 -11.26 -15.82 1.43
CA GLY A 82 -10.39 -16.90 1.94
C GLY A 82 -9.24 -16.44 2.84
N ILE A 83 -9.16 -15.15 3.18
CA ILE A 83 -8.05 -14.54 3.93
C ILE A 83 -8.56 -13.78 5.16
N GLY A 84 -9.17 -14.49 6.10
CA GLY A 84 -9.64 -13.91 7.36
C GLY A 84 -8.52 -13.65 8.39
N MET A 85 -7.31 -14.12 8.14
CA MET A 85 -6.13 -13.92 8.99
C MET A 85 -4.84 -13.82 8.15
N MET A 86 -3.67 -13.73 8.83
CA MET A 86 -2.38 -13.57 8.15
C MET A 86 -1.99 -14.84 7.39
N SER A 87 -1.60 -14.69 6.11
CA SER A 87 -1.27 -15.80 5.22
C SER A 87 0.09 -16.46 5.48
N GLU A 88 0.98 -15.79 6.20
CA GLU A 88 2.31 -16.31 6.56
C GLU A 88 2.35 -17.01 7.91
N ASP A 89 1.27 -16.99 8.68
CA ASP A 89 1.19 -17.75 9.91
C ASP A 89 1.24 -19.23 9.55
N PRO A 90 2.21 -20.03 10.09
CA PRO A 90 2.26 -21.46 9.86
C PRO A 90 0.97 -22.20 10.21
N HIS A 91 0.20 -21.62 11.14
CA HIS A 91 -1.13 -22.12 11.50
C HIS A 91 -2.24 -21.64 10.57
N SER A 92 -1.97 -20.66 9.69
CA SER A 92 -2.92 -20.11 8.70
C SER A 92 -2.46 -20.28 7.27
N ALA A 93 -1.23 -20.71 7.05
CA ALA A 93 -0.66 -20.92 5.71
C ALA A 93 -1.26 -22.14 4.99
N GLU A 94 -1.91 -23.01 5.73
CA GLU A 94 -2.59 -24.19 5.22
C GLU A 94 -4.11 -23.98 5.27
N ASP A 95 -4.81 -24.62 4.35
CA ASP A 95 -6.26 -24.71 4.38
C ASP A 95 -6.70 -25.49 5.64
N HIS A 96 -7.17 -24.77 6.63
CA HIS A 96 -7.71 -25.37 7.86
C HIS A 96 -9.06 -26.05 7.66
N GLY A 97 -9.48 -26.32 6.41
CA GLY A 97 -10.81 -26.83 6.08
C GLY A 97 -11.93 -25.81 6.29
N VAL A 98 -11.58 -24.54 6.52
CA VAL A 98 -12.51 -23.42 6.72
C VAL A 98 -12.32 -22.39 5.61
N HIS A 99 -13.28 -22.28 4.71
CA HIS A 99 -13.20 -21.41 3.53
C HIS A 99 -12.78 -19.95 3.80
N GLY A 100 -13.10 -19.41 4.97
CA GLY A 100 -12.72 -18.06 5.36
C GLY A 100 -11.25 -17.87 5.75
N TYR A 101 -10.47 -18.94 5.90
CA TYR A 101 -9.14 -18.94 6.48
C TYR A 101 -8.17 -19.84 5.72
N MET A 102 -8.22 -19.76 4.39
CA MET A 102 -7.37 -20.56 3.49
C MET A 102 -5.95 -20.02 3.38
N GLY A 103 -5.70 -18.79 3.81
CA GLY A 103 -4.40 -18.12 3.69
C GLY A 103 -4.06 -17.63 2.27
N TYR A 104 -4.96 -17.77 1.31
CA TYR A 104 -4.82 -17.27 -0.06
C TYR A 104 -6.19 -16.90 -0.66
N LEU A 105 -6.19 -16.08 -1.72
CA LEU A 105 -7.42 -15.74 -2.44
C LEU A 105 -8.04 -17.00 -3.07
N ASN A 106 -9.25 -17.34 -2.64
CA ASN A 106 -9.96 -18.47 -3.19
C ASN A 106 -10.41 -18.24 -4.65
N ARG A 107 -10.77 -19.30 -5.36
CA ARG A 107 -11.17 -19.25 -6.78
C ARG A 107 -12.59 -18.68 -6.99
N ASN A 108 -13.37 -18.51 -5.95
CA ASN A 108 -14.71 -17.90 -6.02
C ASN A 108 -14.64 -16.36 -5.94
N SER A 109 -13.51 -15.81 -5.55
CA SER A 109 -13.26 -14.35 -5.55
C SER A 109 -12.55 -13.94 -6.84
N VAL A 110 -13.11 -12.95 -7.52
CA VAL A 110 -12.52 -12.34 -8.72
C VAL A 110 -11.75 -11.10 -8.30
N THR A 111 -10.54 -10.91 -8.81
CA THR A 111 -9.74 -9.72 -8.51
C THR A 111 -10.08 -8.57 -9.45
N ILE A 112 -9.81 -7.34 -9.01
CA ILE A 112 -9.94 -6.15 -9.88
C ILE A 112 -9.07 -6.28 -11.15
N ALA A 113 -7.92 -6.95 -11.08
CA ALA A 113 -7.07 -7.20 -12.25
C ALA A 113 -7.74 -8.15 -13.25
N GLU A 114 -8.37 -9.25 -12.78
CA GLU A 114 -9.12 -10.16 -13.63
C GLU A 114 -10.29 -9.44 -14.32
N VAL A 115 -11.05 -8.62 -13.58
CA VAL A 115 -12.17 -7.84 -14.15
C VAL A 115 -11.70 -6.82 -15.19
N LEU A 116 -10.63 -6.08 -14.90
CA LEU A 116 -10.12 -5.06 -15.80
C LEU A 116 -9.45 -5.68 -17.04
N LYS A 117 -8.80 -6.82 -16.91
CA LYS A 117 -8.23 -7.58 -18.04
C LYS A 117 -9.34 -7.99 -19.03
N GLU A 118 -10.44 -8.55 -18.56
CA GLU A 118 -11.61 -8.85 -19.40
C GLU A 118 -12.23 -7.59 -20.03
N ALA A 119 -12.07 -6.43 -19.40
CA ALA A 119 -12.47 -5.15 -19.96
C ALA A 119 -11.46 -4.55 -20.95
N GLY A 120 -10.37 -5.26 -21.29
CA GLY A 120 -9.35 -4.87 -22.26
C GLY A 120 -8.23 -4.01 -21.69
N TYR A 121 -8.02 -3.98 -20.39
CA TYR A 121 -6.87 -3.32 -19.77
C TYR A 121 -5.62 -4.19 -19.82
N HIS A 122 -4.47 -3.58 -20.05
CA HIS A 122 -3.18 -4.17 -19.65
C HIS A 122 -3.01 -4.05 -18.15
N THR A 123 -2.62 -5.13 -17.47
CA THR A 123 -2.68 -5.20 -16.01
C THR A 123 -1.31 -5.49 -15.41
N TYR A 124 -0.81 -4.57 -14.60
CA TYR A 124 0.54 -4.63 -14.04
C TYR A 124 0.53 -4.54 -12.53
N MET A 125 1.48 -5.26 -11.90
CA MET A 125 1.69 -5.16 -10.48
C MET A 125 3.18 -5.01 -10.17
N SER A 126 3.51 -4.06 -9.29
CA SER A 126 4.84 -3.95 -8.69
C SER A 126 4.73 -3.80 -7.17
N GLY A 127 5.50 -4.60 -6.42
CA GLY A 127 5.57 -4.55 -4.97
C GLY A 127 5.06 -5.80 -4.24
N LYS A 128 4.43 -5.61 -3.09
CA LYS A 128 3.99 -6.66 -2.16
C LYS A 128 2.66 -7.28 -2.57
N TRP A 129 2.65 -8.61 -2.77
CA TRP A 129 1.43 -9.39 -3.04
C TRP A 129 0.67 -9.77 -1.77
N HIS A 130 1.21 -10.63 -0.96
CA HIS A 130 0.74 -11.07 0.36
C HIS A 130 -0.69 -11.64 0.43
N VAL A 131 -1.21 -12.19 -0.65
CA VAL A 131 -2.53 -12.85 -0.69
C VAL A 131 -2.49 -14.23 -1.33
N GLY A 132 -1.37 -14.93 -1.16
CA GLY A 132 -1.11 -16.29 -1.62
C GLY A 132 0.31 -16.44 -2.15
N MET A 133 1.23 -16.94 -1.30
CA MET A 133 2.64 -17.10 -1.67
C MET A 133 3.03 -18.53 -1.99
N HIS A 134 2.38 -19.51 -1.36
CA HIS A 134 2.70 -20.92 -1.55
C HIS A 134 1.90 -21.51 -2.71
N GLY A 135 2.62 -21.98 -3.73
CA GLY A 135 2.05 -22.50 -4.97
C GLY A 135 1.83 -21.40 -6.03
N GLN A 136 2.47 -21.58 -7.18
CA GLN A 136 2.46 -20.62 -8.28
C GLN A 136 1.05 -20.28 -8.78
N GLU A 137 0.10 -21.19 -8.63
CA GLU A 137 -1.30 -21.01 -9.01
C GLU A 137 -2.02 -19.89 -8.24
N LYS A 138 -1.38 -19.36 -7.18
CA LYS A 138 -1.90 -18.29 -6.30
C LYS A 138 -1.20 -16.94 -6.54
N TRP A 139 -0.20 -16.92 -7.44
CA TRP A 139 0.63 -15.74 -7.69
C TRP A 139 -0.07 -14.71 -8.59
N PRO A 140 0.46 -13.48 -8.69
CA PRO A 140 -0.21 -12.39 -9.39
C PRO A 140 -0.63 -12.68 -10.83
N LEU A 141 0.22 -13.34 -11.64
CA LEU A 141 -0.13 -13.64 -13.03
C LEU A 141 -1.36 -14.54 -13.16
N GLN A 142 -1.54 -15.50 -12.23
CA GLN A 142 -2.68 -16.39 -12.17
C GLN A 142 -3.92 -15.74 -11.55
N ARG A 143 -3.80 -14.46 -11.16
CA ARG A 143 -4.84 -13.63 -10.58
C ARG A 143 -5.04 -12.32 -11.36
N GLY A 144 -4.83 -12.41 -12.68
CA GLY A 144 -5.23 -11.40 -13.65
C GLY A 144 -4.17 -10.37 -14.04
N PHE A 145 -2.96 -10.41 -13.50
CA PHE A 145 -1.88 -9.51 -13.90
C PHE A 145 -1.09 -10.07 -15.10
N ASP A 146 -0.72 -9.20 -16.04
CA ASP A 146 0.11 -9.54 -17.18
C ASP A 146 1.59 -9.62 -16.80
N HIS A 147 2.02 -8.69 -15.93
CA HIS A 147 3.38 -8.65 -15.38
C HIS A 147 3.37 -8.35 -13.89
N PHE A 148 4.35 -8.92 -13.22
CA PHE A 148 4.58 -8.75 -11.78
C PHE A 148 6.07 -8.62 -11.46
N TYR A 149 6.43 -7.66 -10.63
CA TYR A 149 7.71 -7.59 -9.96
C TYR A 149 7.54 -7.26 -8.49
N GLY A 150 8.13 -8.06 -7.60
CA GLY A 150 8.02 -7.76 -6.16
C GLY A 150 8.21 -8.97 -5.26
N ILE A 151 7.60 -8.91 -4.09
CA ILE A 151 7.62 -9.97 -3.09
C ILE A 151 6.25 -10.64 -2.97
N LEU A 152 6.25 -11.95 -2.88
CA LEU A 152 5.03 -12.72 -2.64
C LEU A 152 4.64 -12.72 -1.15
N SER A 153 5.63 -12.58 -0.28
CA SER A 153 5.52 -12.56 1.18
C SER A 153 5.03 -11.23 1.76
N GLY A 154 4.82 -11.19 3.08
CA GLY A 154 4.31 -10.01 3.79
C GLY A 154 5.34 -8.93 4.10
N ALA A 155 6.63 -9.26 4.08
CA ALA A 155 7.73 -8.32 4.33
C ALA A 155 9.04 -8.86 3.80
N CYS A 156 10.00 -7.98 3.57
CA CYS A 156 11.38 -8.35 3.24
C CYS A 156 12.36 -7.30 3.77
N SER A 157 13.66 -7.58 3.68
CA SER A 157 14.67 -6.54 3.80
C SER A 157 14.56 -5.57 2.61
N TYR A 158 14.56 -4.26 2.89
CA TYR A 158 14.53 -3.26 1.82
C TYR A 158 15.82 -3.22 1.00
N LEU A 159 16.93 -3.56 1.64
CA LEU A 159 18.26 -3.49 1.03
C LEU A 159 18.70 -4.83 0.44
N GLN A 160 18.26 -5.94 1.02
CA GLN A 160 18.70 -7.28 0.63
C GLN A 160 17.59 -8.33 0.83
N PRO A 161 16.57 -8.36 -0.04
CA PRO A 161 15.59 -9.44 -0.06
C PRO A 161 16.28 -10.80 -0.29
N HIS A 162 15.87 -11.84 0.43
CA HIS A 162 16.47 -13.17 0.32
C HIS A 162 15.55 -14.27 0.88
N GLY A 163 15.87 -15.54 0.59
CA GLY A 163 15.13 -16.71 1.07
C GLY A 163 13.67 -16.70 0.61
N ASP A 164 12.75 -17.08 1.49
CA ASP A 164 11.31 -17.11 1.20
C ASP A 164 10.69 -15.70 1.01
N ARG A 165 11.46 -14.65 1.30
CA ARG A 165 11.10 -13.25 1.15
C ARG A 165 11.85 -12.57 0.02
N ASN A 166 12.28 -13.36 -0.97
CA ASN A 166 13.02 -12.87 -2.12
C ASN A 166 12.09 -12.26 -3.17
N LEU A 167 12.71 -11.63 -4.16
CA LEU A 167 12.04 -11.01 -5.29
C LEU A 167 11.56 -12.06 -6.29
N THR A 168 10.47 -11.74 -6.95
CA THR A 168 9.90 -12.53 -8.03
C THR A 168 9.60 -11.60 -9.21
N LEU A 169 9.99 -12.00 -10.42
CA LEU A 169 9.60 -11.36 -11.67
C LEU A 169 8.68 -12.33 -12.41
N ASP A 170 7.45 -11.90 -12.65
CA ASP A 170 6.39 -12.74 -13.21
C ASP A 170 6.19 -14.02 -12.38
N ASN A 171 6.55 -15.18 -12.93
CA ASN A 171 6.48 -16.47 -12.25
C ASN A 171 7.86 -17.02 -11.88
N GLN A 172 8.90 -16.19 -11.91
CA GLN A 172 10.28 -16.62 -11.66
C GLN A 172 10.83 -15.93 -10.40
N GLN A 173 11.23 -16.72 -9.41
CA GLN A 173 11.99 -16.21 -8.29
C GLN A 173 13.39 -15.78 -8.75
N LEU A 174 13.78 -14.58 -8.32
CA LEU A 174 15.08 -14.00 -8.69
C LEU A 174 16.16 -14.37 -7.67
N PRO A 175 17.45 -14.34 -8.06
CA PRO A 175 18.53 -14.33 -7.09
C PRO A 175 18.46 -13.06 -6.21
N PRO A 176 19.17 -13.04 -5.06
CA PRO A 176 19.33 -11.80 -4.29
C PRO A 176 19.84 -10.65 -5.17
N PRO A 177 19.31 -9.45 -5.03
CA PRO A 177 19.68 -8.35 -5.92
C PRO A 177 21.14 -7.90 -5.70
N GLU A 178 21.75 -7.43 -6.79
CA GLU A 178 23.06 -6.77 -6.73
C GLU A 178 22.94 -5.45 -5.95
N GLN A 179 24.02 -5.07 -5.26
CA GLN A 179 24.10 -3.84 -4.48
C GLN A 179 24.73 -2.69 -5.28
N PRO A 180 24.28 -1.43 -5.08
CA PRO A 180 23.26 -0.99 -4.12
C PRO A 180 21.82 -1.30 -4.60
N TYR A 181 20.95 -1.70 -3.67
CA TYR A 181 19.55 -2.03 -3.93
C TYR A 181 18.63 -1.44 -2.85
N TYR A 182 17.47 -0.94 -3.26
CA TYR A 182 16.41 -0.49 -2.36
C TYR A 182 15.03 -0.83 -2.94
N THR A 183 14.20 -1.58 -2.20
CA THR A 183 12.93 -2.11 -2.71
C THR A 183 11.99 -1.01 -3.20
N THR A 184 11.91 0.12 -2.50
CA THR A 184 10.99 1.21 -2.85
C THR A 184 11.33 1.79 -4.23
N ASP A 185 12.62 2.03 -4.50
CA ASP A 185 13.08 2.47 -5.82
C ASP A 185 12.79 1.42 -6.88
N ALA A 186 13.19 0.16 -6.63
CA ALA A 186 13.03 -0.93 -7.58
C ALA A 186 11.55 -1.21 -7.94
N PHE A 187 10.64 -1.08 -6.97
CA PHE A 187 9.21 -1.24 -7.25
C PHE A 187 8.68 -0.12 -8.15
N THR A 188 9.15 1.11 -7.94
CA THR A 188 8.83 2.25 -8.80
C THR A 188 9.39 2.07 -10.20
N ASP A 189 10.68 1.68 -10.31
CA ASP A 189 11.34 1.46 -11.60
C ASP A 189 10.66 0.38 -12.44
N TYR A 190 10.27 -0.73 -11.81
CA TYR A 190 9.52 -1.79 -12.52
C TYR A 190 8.10 -1.36 -12.87
N ALA A 191 7.43 -0.56 -12.04
CA ALA A 191 6.13 0.00 -12.38
C ALA A 191 6.21 0.90 -13.61
N ILE A 192 7.22 1.77 -13.68
CA ILE A 192 7.49 2.63 -14.85
C ILE A 192 7.82 1.76 -16.07
N LYS A 193 8.73 0.79 -15.91
CA LYS A 193 9.14 -0.12 -16.96
C LYS A 193 7.95 -0.83 -17.59
N PHE A 194 7.06 -1.43 -16.81
CA PHE A 194 5.89 -2.13 -17.32
C PHE A 194 4.95 -1.21 -18.10
N VAL A 195 4.76 0.03 -17.62
CA VAL A 195 3.94 1.03 -18.34
C VAL A 195 4.60 1.48 -19.64
N ASP A 196 5.92 1.67 -19.66
CA ASP A 196 6.65 2.13 -20.84
C ASP A 196 6.79 1.04 -21.91
N GLU A 197 6.99 -0.21 -21.49
CA GLU A 197 7.14 -1.37 -22.39
C GLU A 197 5.79 -1.98 -22.82
N ARG A 198 4.64 -1.44 -22.35
CA ARG A 198 3.32 -1.95 -22.74
C ARG A 198 3.10 -1.96 -24.24
N PRO A 199 2.22 -2.83 -24.77
CA PRO A 199 1.81 -2.79 -26.17
C PRO A 199 1.44 -1.36 -26.62
N LYS A 200 1.81 -1.00 -27.83
CA LYS A 200 1.51 0.33 -28.42
C LYS A 200 0.15 0.30 -29.10
N ASP A 201 -0.87 -0.07 -28.34
CA ASP A 201 -2.28 -0.03 -28.73
C ASP A 201 -3.02 1.06 -27.95
N ASP A 202 -4.32 1.22 -28.22
CA ASP A 202 -5.16 2.23 -27.57
C ASP A 202 -5.78 1.72 -26.24
N ASN A 203 -5.38 0.53 -25.78
CA ASN A 203 -5.91 -0.03 -24.55
C ASN A 203 -5.35 0.68 -23.33
N PRO A 204 -6.19 0.95 -22.33
CA PRO A 204 -5.73 1.52 -21.06
C PRO A 204 -4.97 0.48 -20.23
N PHE A 205 -4.24 0.96 -19.22
CA PHE A 205 -3.60 0.08 -18.24
C PHE A 205 -4.17 0.25 -16.84
N PHE A 206 -4.09 -0.84 -16.09
CA PHE A 206 -4.23 -0.89 -14.63
C PHE A 206 -2.89 -1.24 -14.02
N LEU A 207 -2.38 -0.38 -13.15
CA LEU A 207 -1.17 -0.61 -12.37
C LEU A 207 -1.52 -0.68 -10.88
N TYR A 208 -1.20 -1.80 -10.24
CA TYR A 208 -1.20 -1.94 -8.78
C TYR A 208 0.23 -1.79 -8.26
N LEU A 209 0.56 -0.61 -7.74
CA LEU A 209 1.84 -0.29 -7.10
C LEU A 209 1.70 -0.46 -5.59
N ALA A 210 2.20 -1.57 -5.07
CA ALA A 210 1.98 -1.99 -3.69
C ALA A 210 3.28 -1.97 -2.90
N TYR A 211 3.64 -0.78 -2.38
CA TYR A 211 4.85 -0.63 -1.58
C TYR A 211 4.80 -1.48 -0.30
N ASN A 212 5.95 -2.02 0.09
CA ASN A 212 6.16 -2.56 1.43
C ASN A 212 6.54 -1.46 2.44
N ALA A 213 6.86 -0.25 1.98
CA ALA A 213 7.12 0.90 2.82
C ALA A 213 5.83 1.45 3.45
N PRO A 214 5.89 2.00 4.68
CA PRO A 214 7.02 2.00 5.63
C PRO A 214 7.01 0.84 6.66
N HIS A 215 6.48 -0.33 6.30
CA HIS A 215 6.41 -1.50 7.18
C HIS A 215 7.79 -1.84 7.77
N TRP A 216 7.82 -2.37 8.98
CA TRP A 216 9.03 -2.98 9.57
C TRP A 216 9.60 -4.05 8.60
N SER A 217 10.93 -4.15 8.35
CA SER A 217 12.05 -3.58 9.09
C SER A 217 12.30 -2.12 8.72
N LEU A 218 12.82 -1.36 9.70
CA LEU A 218 13.19 0.04 9.48
C LEU A 218 14.54 0.13 8.72
N HIS A 219 14.45 0.21 7.41
CA HIS A 219 15.60 0.38 6.52
C HIS A 219 15.35 1.55 5.56
N ALA A 220 16.26 2.50 5.51
CA ALA A 220 16.24 3.59 4.53
C ALA A 220 17.66 3.91 4.07
N LYS A 221 17.78 4.63 2.96
CA LYS A 221 19.08 5.14 2.48
C LYS A 221 19.59 6.19 3.47
N GLN A 222 20.91 6.21 3.71
CA GLN A 222 21.50 7.09 4.73
C GLN A 222 21.24 8.56 4.42
N GLU A 223 21.31 8.95 3.14
CA GLU A 223 21.02 10.32 2.70
C GLU A 223 19.59 10.77 3.00
N ASP A 224 18.63 9.84 3.05
CA ASP A 224 17.24 10.14 3.42
C ASP A 224 17.08 10.19 4.95
N ILE A 225 17.76 9.32 5.70
CA ILE A 225 17.76 9.34 7.17
C ILE A 225 18.31 10.67 7.68
N ASP A 226 19.43 11.16 7.11
CA ASP A 226 20.11 12.37 7.53
C ASP A 226 19.22 13.62 7.47
N LYS A 227 18.22 13.62 6.59
CA LYS A 227 17.21 14.69 6.51
C LYS A 227 16.36 14.82 7.77
N PHE A 228 16.27 13.77 8.59
CA PHE A 228 15.36 13.68 9.74
C PHE A 228 16.05 13.57 11.10
N VAL A 229 17.34 13.27 11.15
CA VAL A 229 18.09 13.16 12.41
C VAL A 229 17.93 14.41 13.27
N GLY A 230 17.57 14.23 14.53
CA GLY A 230 17.35 15.30 15.51
C GLY A 230 15.92 15.88 15.52
N LYS A 231 15.09 15.63 14.50
CA LYS A 231 13.73 16.21 14.43
C LYS A 231 12.77 15.66 15.49
N TYR A 232 13.04 14.46 16.02
CA TYR A 232 12.19 13.80 17.00
C TYR A 232 12.75 13.86 18.43
N ARG A 233 13.88 14.54 18.68
CA ARG A 233 14.50 14.75 20.00
C ARG A 233 13.59 15.45 21.02
N LYS A 234 12.60 16.19 20.54
CA LYS A 234 11.58 16.82 21.39
C LYS A 234 10.58 15.86 22.03
N GLY A 235 10.61 14.58 21.61
CA GLY A 235 9.74 13.51 22.10
C GLY A 235 8.53 13.23 21.23
N TRP A 236 8.15 11.97 21.14
CA TRP A 236 7.05 11.50 20.30
C TRP A 236 5.68 12.03 20.74
N GLN A 237 5.46 12.21 22.05
CA GLN A 237 4.22 12.81 22.57
C GLN A 237 4.02 14.22 22.02
N LYS A 238 5.07 15.05 22.01
CA LYS A 238 5.00 16.40 21.42
C LYS A 238 4.73 16.41 19.92
N VAL A 239 5.23 15.38 19.21
CA VAL A 239 4.93 15.20 17.78
C VAL A 239 3.46 14.87 17.59
N ARG A 240 2.90 13.93 18.37
CA ARG A 240 1.46 13.58 18.37
C ARG A 240 0.57 14.78 18.64
N GLU A 241 0.87 15.54 19.69
CA GLU A 241 0.13 16.76 20.04
C GLU A 241 0.15 17.80 18.92
N ALA A 242 1.32 17.97 18.28
CA ALA A 242 1.46 18.92 17.18
C ALA A 242 0.69 18.45 15.93
N ARG A 243 0.64 17.14 15.66
CA ARG A 243 -0.20 16.55 14.59
C ARG A 243 -1.67 16.79 14.85
N LEU A 244 -2.18 16.46 16.05
CA LEU A 244 -3.57 16.69 16.41
C LEU A 244 -3.97 18.17 16.22
N LYS A 245 -3.14 19.11 16.70
CA LYS A 245 -3.39 20.56 16.52
C LYS A 245 -3.50 20.94 15.03
N ARG A 246 -2.64 20.38 14.17
CA ARG A 246 -2.73 20.62 12.72
C ARG A 246 -3.98 20.01 12.11
N MET A 247 -4.33 18.78 12.48
CA MET A 247 -5.52 18.09 11.98
C MET A 247 -6.81 18.84 12.35
N ILE A 248 -6.91 19.34 13.58
CA ILE A 248 -8.03 20.18 14.04
C ILE A 248 -8.08 21.48 13.21
N LYS A 249 -6.93 22.17 13.05
CA LYS A 249 -6.84 23.39 12.23
C LYS A 249 -7.26 23.17 10.78
N MET A 250 -6.98 21.98 10.23
CA MET A 250 -7.36 21.59 8.87
C MET A 250 -8.81 21.10 8.76
N GLY A 251 -9.54 20.98 9.86
CA GLY A 251 -10.91 20.47 9.90
C GLY A 251 -11.03 18.96 9.63
N LEU A 252 -9.95 18.22 9.82
CA LEU A 252 -9.91 16.76 9.58
C LEU A 252 -10.49 15.97 10.75
N VAL A 253 -10.38 16.47 11.95
CA VAL A 253 -10.91 15.89 13.18
C VAL A 253 -11.61 16.93 14.01
N ASP A 254 -12.58 16.51 14.82
CA ASP A 254 -13.31 17.42 15.71
C ASP A 254 -12.38 17.96 16.80
N LYS A 255 -12.54 19.23 17.15
CA LYS A 255 -11.77 19.92 18.20
C LYS A 255 -11.95 19.32 19.60
N ASN A 256 -13.02 18.57 19.81
CA ASN A 256 -13.33 17.89 21.07
C ASN A 256 -12.70 16.48 21.17
N TRP A 257 -12.01 16.04 20.12
CA TRP A 257 -11.31 14.77 20.18
C TRP A 257 -9.97 14.92 20.89
N ASP A 258 -9.72 14.02 21.81
CA ASP A 258 -8.46 13.93 22.53
C ASP A 258 -7.56 12.85 21.93
N LEU A 259 -6.27 12.98 22.22
CA LEU A 259 -5.32 11.89 21.94
C LEU A 259 -5.63 10.70 22.84
N ALA A 260 -5.49 9.48 22.29
CA ALA A 260 -5.46 8.28 23.10
C ALA A 260 -4.39 8.39 24.19
N GLN A 261 -4.66 7.79 25.35
CA GLN A 261 -3.69 7.76 26.44
C GLN A 261 -2.35 7.22 25.95
N TRP A 262 -1.27 7.85 26.42
CA TRP A 262 0.07 7.36 26.17
C TRP A 262 0.38 6.19 27.07
N GLU A 263 0.67 5.03 26.51
CA GLU A 263 0.94 3.77 27.25
C GLU A 263 2.44 3.49 27.44
N GLY A 264 3.31 4.25 26.78
CA GLY A 264 4.76 4.11 26.91
C GLY A 264 5.37 4.93 28.04
N ARG A 265 6.67 4.76 28.26
CA ARG A 265 7.46 5.61 29.17
C ARG A 265 7.38 7.07 28.68
N GLN A 266 7.37 8.01 29.64
CA GLN A 266 7.43 9.42 29.31
C GLN A 266 8.82 9.77 28.71
N TRP A 267 8.87 10.69 27.77
CA TRP A 267 10.13 11.09 27.15
C TRP A 267 11.17 11.57 28.15
N SER A 268 10.73 12.24 29.23
CA SER A 268 11.58 12.71 30.31
C SER A 268 12.13 11.61 31.23
N GLU A 269 11.60 10.40 31.15
CA GLU A 269 12.06 9.23 31.91
C GLU A 269 13.12 8.41 31.17
N LEU A 270 13.36 8.77 29.89
CA LEU A 270 14.35 8.14 29.03
C LEU A 270 15.71 8.76 29.25
N THR A 271 16.75 7.93 29.24
CA THR A 271 18.14 8.41 29.20
C THR A 271 18.43 9.14 27.89
N GLU A 272 19.49 9.90 27.84
CA GLU A 272 19.90 10.59 26.60
C GLU A 272 20.16 9.60 25.45
N ASP A 273 20.80 8.48 25.73
CA ASP A 273 21.06 7.44 24.71
C ASP A 273 19.78 6.82 24.19
N GLU A 274 18.80 6.53 25.06
CA GLU A 274 17.50 6.05 24.64
C GLU A 274 16.74 7.08 23.77
N GLN A 275 16.82 8.36 24.11
CA GLN A 275 16.22 9.43 23.31
C GLN A 275 16.91 9.58 21.93
N ILE A 276 18.22 9.41 21.87
CA ILE A 276 18.98 9.40 20.60
C ILE A 276 18.54 8.23 19.74
N GLU A 277 18.47 7.04 20.33
CA GLU A 277 18.05 5.83 19.60
C GLU A 277 16.60 5.92 19.07
N LEU A 278 15.67 6.44 19.87
CA LEU A 278 14.30 6.64 19.47
C LEU A 278 14.13 7.74 18.41
N ASP A 279 14.92 8.83 18.48
CA ASP A 279 15.00 9.83 17.42
C ASP A 279 15.48 9.19 16.12
N ARG A 280 16.52 8.35 16.18
CA ARG A 280 17.06 7.65 15.01
C ARG A 280 16.04 6.69 14.38
N ARG A 281 15.33 5.88 15.18
CA ARG A 281 14.28 4.98 14.67
C ARG A 281 13.18 5.75 13.95
N MET A 282 12.72 6.85 14.55
CA MET A 282 11.70 7.67 13.92
C MET A 282 12.23 8.39 12.68
N SER A 283 13.52 8.74 12.65
CA SER A 283 14.18 9.31 11.46
C SER A 283 14.21 8.32 10.30
N VAL A 284 14.48 7.04 10.57
CA VAL A 284 14.43 5.99 9.54
C VAL A 284 13.01 5.81 9.00
N TYR A 285 12.01 5.75 9.90
CA TYR A 285 10.60 5.68 9.49
C TYR A 285 10.19 6.87 8.60
N ALA A 286 10.55 8.07 9.03
CA ALA A 286 10.24 9.28 8.26
C ALA A 286 10.96 9.28 6.89
N ALA A 287 12.17 8.75 6.82
CA ALA A 287 12.91 8.57 5.58
C ALA A 287 12.22 7.59 4.63
N GLN A 288 11.68 6.48 5.16
CA GLN A 288 10.91 5.51 4.35
C GLN A 288 9.66 6.16 3.74
N VAL A 289 8.88 6.91 4.54
CA VAL A 289 7.69 7.63 4.06
C VAL A 289 8.06 8.70 3.03
N HIS A 290 9.12 9.45 3.29
CA HIS A 290 9.61 10.49 2.39
C HIS A 290 10.09 9.92 1.05
N CYS A 291 10.88 8.85 1.08
CA CYS A 291 11.38 8.18 -0.13
C CYS A 291 10.22 7.58 -0.97
N MET A 292 9.20 7.06 -0.31
CA MET A 292 8.02 6.49 -1.00
C MET A 292 7.20 7.57 -1.73
N ASP A 293 7.20 8.83 -1.26
CA ASP A 293 6.51 9.94 -1.90
C ASP A 293 7.24 10.44 -3.17
N TYR A 294 8.55 10.22 -3.26
CA TYR A 294 9.38 10.66 -4.38
C TYR A 294 9.48 9.63 -5.49
#